data_bd77905e0120167e7d153ff9c759f23d
#
_entry.id   bd77905e0120167e7d153ff9c759f23d
#
_cell.length_a   1.000
_cell.length_b   1.000
_cell.length_c   1.000
_cell.angle_alpha   90.00
_cell.angle_beta   90.00
_cell.angle_gamma   90.00
#
_symmetry.space_group_name_H-M   'P 1'
#
loop_
_entity.id
_entity.type
_entity.pdbx_description
1 polymer ?
#
loop_
_entity_poly.entity_id
_entity_poly.type
_entity_poly.pdbx_seq_one_letter_code
_entity_poly.pdbx_strand_id
1 'polypeptide(L)'
;MLGAIIGDIAGSKYEFNNTFDYDFEMFGEGCDFTDDTICTVAIADAILNGRSYQESLLDWCRRYPSPKGAYGGRFAGWIRSLDPQPYNSFGNGSAMRVSPVAWLFDDLSQVLEEAEKTALPTHNHPEGIKGAKAVAHAIWHFRKSRFSEESKECKDKNSKESDDKAMKAFKDIARSYYDDFDTRDYP
;
A
#
# COMPACT_ATOMS: atom_id res chain seq x y z
N MET A 1 -4.52 6.78 -3.20
CA MET A 1 -3.40 6.53 -4.11
C MET A 1 -2.32 7.61 -4.03
N LEU A 2 -2.61 8.90 -4.25
CA LEU A 2 -1.59 9.97 -4.16
C LEU A 2 -0.85 9.99 -2.81
N GLY A 3 -1.55 9.76 -1.70
CA GLY A 3 -0.91 9.69 -0.38
C GLY A 3 0.14 8.59 -0.25
N ALA A 4 -0.03 7.44 -0.91
CA ALA A 4 0.98 6.39 -0.93
C ALA A 4 2.25 6.85 -1.65
N ILE A 5 2.10 7.50 -2.82
CA ILE A 5 3.23 8.05 -3.60
C ILE A 5 3.94 9.18 -2.82
N ILE A 6 3.17 10.09 -2.20
CA ILE A 6 3.73 11.16 -1.37
C ILE A 6 4.51 10.57 -0.19
N GLY A 7 3.96 9.56 0.48
CA GLY A 7 4.61 8.88 1.60
C GLY A 7 5.90 8.17 1.19
N ASP A 8 5.89 7.47 0.05
CA ASP A 8 7.08 6.85 -0.53
C ASP A 8 8.19 7.88 -0.81
N ILE A 9 7.88 8.95 -1.55
CA ILE A 9 8.88 9.98 -1.88
C ILE A 9 9.43 10.66 -0.62
N ALA A 10 8.55 11.05 0.31
CA ALA A 10 8.96 11.69 1.56
C ALA A 10 9.79 10.75 2.45
N GLY A 11 9.40 9.47 2.53
CA GLY A 11 10.07 8.45 3.31
C GLY A 11 11.37 7.93 2.71
N SER A 12 11.54 8.03 1.40
CA SER A 12 12.63 7.40 0.65
C SER A 12 14.05 7.78 1.10
N LYS A 13 14.22 8.98 1.63
CA LYS A 13 15.49 9.48 2.18
C LYS A 13 15.83 8.83 3.52
N TYR A 14 14.83 8.34 4.23
CA TYR A 14 14.94 7.76 5.57
C TYR A 14 14.86 6.22 5.59
N GLU A 15 14.70 5.57 4.46
CA GLU A 15 14.53 4.12 4.32
C GLU A 15 15.66 3.33 4.99
N PHE A 16 16.92 3.79 4.81
CA PHE A 16 18.12 3.16 5.39
C PHE A 16 18.77 4.00 6.49
N ASN A 17 18.21 5.16 6.81
CA ASN A 17 18.69 6.05 7.87
C ASN A 17 17.48 6.66 8.57
N ASN A 18 16.79 5.84 9.33
CA ASN A 18 15.51 6.17 9.94
C ASN A 18 15.59 7.41 10.86
N THR A 19 14.51 8.17 10.94
CA THR A 19 14.37 9.31 11.85
C THR A 19 13.16 9.12 12.76
N PHE A 20 13.29 9.54 14.03
CA PHE A 20 12.20 9.64 14.99
C PHE A 20 11.82 11.11 15.26
N ASP A 21 12.42 12.04 14.51
CA ASP A 21 12.07 13.45 14.59
C ASP A 21 10.78 13.72 13.82
N TYR A 22 9.76 14.27 14.49
CA TYR A 22 8.50 14.63 13.86
C TYR A 22 8.59 15.88 12.99
N ASP A 23 9.61 16.73 13.20
CA ASP A 23 9.90 17.92 12.40
C ASP A 23 10.88 17.63 11.23
N PHE A 24 10.82 16.42 10.67
CA PHE A 24 11.66 16.05 9.54
C PHE A 24 11.29 16.79 8.25
N GLU A 25 12.28 17.06 7.42
CA GLU A 25 12.07 17.64 6.10
C GLU A 25 11.34 16.64 5.19
N MET A 26 10.08 16.92 4.85
CA MET A 26 9.23 16.01 4.06
C MET A 26 9.71 15.85 2.62
N PHE A 27 10.12 16.94 1.99
CA PHE A 27 10.64 16.97 0.61
C PHE A 27 11.91 17.77 0.56
N GLY A 28 13.02 17.14 0.24
CA GLY A 28 14.33 17.79 0.17
C GLY A 28 15.30 17.01 -0.70
N GLU A 29 16.54 17.41 -0.65
CA GLU A 29 17.61 16.70 -1.35
C GLU A 29 17.67 15.22 -0.90
N GLY A 30 17.74 14.34 -1.87
CA GLY A 30 17.76 12.89 -1.64
C GLY A 30 16.40 12.23 -1.59
N CYS A 31 15.25 12.94 -1.66
CA CYS A 31 13.94 12.34 -1.86
C CYS A 31 13.74 11.94 -3.33
N ASP A 32 13.26 10.74 -3.58
CA ASP A 32 12.91 10.23 -4.90
C ASP A 32 11.88 9.11 -4.74
N PHE A 33 11.21 8.71 -5.82
CA PHE A 33 10.31 7.57 -5.78
C PHE A 33 11.10 6.24 -5.73
N THR A 34 10.51 5.25 -5.05
CA THR A 34 11.08 3.92 -4.91
C THR A 34 10.26 2.86 -5.68
N ASP A 35 10.52 1.59 -5.43
CA ASP A 35 9.71 0.48 -5.95
C ASP A 35 8.27 0.50 -5.43
N ASP A 36 7.99 1.10 -4.27
CA ASP A 36 6.64 1.31 -3.74
C ASP A 36 5.77 2.11 -4.73
N THR A 37 6.27 3.24 -5.23
CA THR A 37 5.56 4.05 -6.23
C THR A 37 5.43 3.31 -7.55
N ILE A 38 6.49 2.68 -8.05
CA ILE A 38 6.47 1.98 -9.35
C ILE A 38 5.43 0.86 -9.31
N CYS A 39 5.45 0.03 -8.27
CA CYS A 39 4.49 -1.07 -8.13
C CYS A 39 3.06 -0.56 -7.89
N THR A 40 2.87 0.53 -7.14
CA THR A 40 1.56 1.17 -6.96
C THR A 40 0.98 1.66 -8.29
N VAL A 41 1.80 2.32 -9.11
CA VAL A 41 1.39 2.78 -10.45
C VAL A 41 1.08 1.59 -11.35
N ALA A 42 1.87 0.52 -11.30
CA ALA A 42 1.61 -0.71 -12.06
C ALA A 42 0.24 -1.33 -11.72
N ILE A 43 -0.13 -1.38 -10.44
CA ILE A 43 -1.46 -1.88 -10.04
C ILE A 43 -2.57 -0.95 -10.54
N ALA A 44 -2.39 0.37 -10.44
CA ALA A 44 -3.35 1.33 -10.97
C ALA A 44 -3.54 1.20 -12.49
N ASP A 45 -2.45 1.08 -13.24
CA ASP A 45 -2.45 0.87 -14.69
C ASP A 45 -3.19 -0.42 -15.07
N ALA A 46 -2.95 -1.52 -14.36
CA ALA A 46 -3.64 -2.77 -14.59
C ALA A 46 -5.16 -2.63 -14.47
N ILE A 47 -5.64 -1.98 -13.39
CA ILE A 47 -7.07 -1.79 -13.14
C ILE A 47 -7.69 -0.87 -14.20
N LEU A 48 -7.07 0.27 -14.49
CA LEU A 48 -7.61 1.29 -15.40
C LEU A 48 -7.66 0.84 -16.84
N ASN A 49 -6.73 -0.03 -17.26
CA ASN A 49 -6.60 -0.50 -18.63
C ASN A 49 -7.01 -1.97 -18.83
N GLY A 50 -7.57 -2.64 -17.81
CA GLY A 50 -8.01 -4.03 -17.87
C GLY A 50 -6.89 -5.02 -18.16
N ARG A 51 -5.67 -4.75 -17.65
CA ARG A 51 -4.48 -5.57 -17.86
C ARG A 51 -4.32 -6.60 -16.73
N SER A 52 -3.59 -7.68 -17.00
CA SER A 52 -3.13 -8.58 -15.96
C SER A 52 -2.21 -7.84 -14.96
N TYR A 53 -2.40 -8.07 -13.66
CA TYR A 53 -1.52 -7.50 -12.62
C TYR A 53 -0.06 -7.93 -12.80
N GLN A 54 0.17 -9.18 -13.20
CA GLN A 54 1.52 -9.70 -13.48
C GLN A 54 2.17 -8.98 -14.66
N GLU A 55 1.47 -8.84 -15.77
CA GLU A 55 1.99 -8.15 -16.96
C GLU A 55 2.30 -6.69 -16.69
N SER A 56 1.41 -6.00 -15.99
CA SER A 56 1.60 -4.59 -15.65
C SER A 56 2.77 -4.39 -14.68
N LEU A 57 2.90 -5.24 -13.65
CA LEU A 57 4.06 -5.21 -12.75
C LEU A 57 5.38 -5.44 -13.51
N LEU A 58 5.43 -6.42 -14.41
CA LEU A 58 6.63 -6.71 -15.20
C LEU A 58 6.98 -5.53 -16.12
N ASP A 59 6.00 -4.97 -16.82
CA ASP A 59 6.19 -3.84 -17.73
C ASP A 59 6.73 -2.62 -17.00
N TRP A 60 6.08 -2.19 -15.91
CA TRP A 60 6.51 -1.03 -15.15
C TRP A 60 7.87 -1.23 -14.49
N CYS A 61 8.09 -2.37 -13.82
CA CYS A 61 9.36 -2.63 -13.14
C CYS A 61 10.54 -2.83 -14.11
N ARG A 62 10.31 -3.35 -15.31
CA ARG A 62 11.34 -3.45 -16.36
C ARG A 62 11.66 -2.09 -17.00
N ARG A 63 10.67 -1.19 -17.06
CA ARG A 63 10.85 0.18 -17.53
C ARG A 63 11.69 1.02 -16.56
N TYR A 64 11.60 0.73 -15.26
CA TYR A 64 12.37 1.36 -14.19
C TYR A 64 13.24 0.33 -13.46
N PRO A 65 14.35 -0.14 -14.06
CA PRO A 65 15.08 -1.30 -13.55
C PRO A 65 15.92 -1.03 -12.30
N SER A 66 16.13 0.23 -11.96
CA SER A 66 17.01 0.66 -10.86
C SER A 66 16.37 1.82 -10.07
N PRO A 67 15.25 1.59 -9.36
CA PRO A 67 14.67 2.63 -8.51
C PRO A 67 15.60 2.92 -7.32
N LYS A 68 15.36 4.05 -6.67
CA LYS A 68 15.97 4.33 -5.37
C LYS A 68 15.62 3.18 -4.39
N GLY A 69 16.56 2.75 -3.56
CA GLY A 69 16.37 1.62 -2.63
C GLY A 69 16.51 0.24 -3.30
N ALA A 70 16.38 0.16 -4.64
CA ALA A 70 16.36 -1.05 -5.44
C ALA A 70 15.16 -1.97 -5.16
N TYR A 71 14.94 -2.97 -6.00
CA TYR A 71 13.97 -4.03 -5.74
C TYR A 71 14.51 -5.08 -4.78
N GLY A 72 13.67 -5.60 -3.89
CA GLY A 72 14.05 -6.76 -3.07
C GLY A 72 14.56 -7.93 -3.91
N GLY A 73 15.62 -8.63 -3.47
CA GLY A 73 16.37 -9.58 -4.30
C GLY A 73 15.53 -10.67 -4.98
N ARG A 74 14.52 -11.24 -4.30
CA ARG A 74 13.62 -12.25 -4.91
C ARG A 74 12.72 -11.62 -5.97
N PHE A 75 12.21 -10.41 -5.73
CA PHE A 75 11.39 -9.67 -6.68
C PHE A 75 12.20 -9.24 -7.91
N ALA A 76 13.43 -8.76 -7.72
CA ALA A 76 14.35 -8.46 -8.81
C ALA A 76 14.65 -9.68 -9.69
N GLY A 77 14.77 -10.86 -9.10
CA GLY A 77 14.89 -12.13 -9.84
C GLY A 77 13.62 -12.44 -10.65
N TRP A 78 12.46 -12.25 -10.06
CA TRP A 78 11.16 -12.45 -10.70
C TRP A 78 10.96 -11.51 -11.90
N ILE A 79 11.30 -10.22 -11.76
CA ILE A 79 11.24 -9.23 -12.87
C ILE A 79 12.09 -9.65 -14.07
N ARG A 80 13.27 -10.23 -13.82
CA ARG A 80 14.21 -10.65 -14.89
C ARG A 80 13.89 -12.01 -15.51
N SER A 81 13.01 -12.80 -14.88
CA SER A 81 12.62 -14.11 -15.38
C SER A 81 11.90 -14.00 -16.73
N LEU A 82 12.17 -14.96 -17.62
CA LEU A 82 11.42 -15.14 -18.87
C LEU A 82 10.07 -15.81 -18.63
N ASP A 83 9.96 -16.61 -17.57
CA ASP A 83 8.74 -17.26 -17.12
C ASP A 83 8.56 -17.00 -15.60
N PRO A 84 8.09 -15.82 -15.21
CA PRO A 84 7.97 -15.42 -13.82
C PRO A 84 6.82 -16.16 -13.13
N GLN A 85 7.16 -17.03 -12.18
CA GLN A 85 6.20 -17.78 -11.36
C GLN A 85 6.05 -17.17 -9.96
N PRO A 86 4.90 -17.30 -9.31
CA PRO A 86 4.72 -16.93 -7.91
C PRO A 86 5.74 -17.64 -7.03
N TYR A 87 6.32 -16.91 -6.06
CA TYR A 87 7.40 -17.44 -5.24
C TYR A 87 7.13 -17.43 -3.73
N ASN A 88 5.85 -17.41 -3.37
CA ASN A 88 5.35 -17.57 -2.00
C ASN A 88 5.98 -16.57 -1.01
N SER A 89 6.09 -15.30 -1.42
CA SER A 89 6.54 -14.22 -0.53
C SER A 89 5.49 -13.91 0.52
N PHE A 90 5.96 -13.58 1.72
CA PHE A 90 5.16 -13.00 2.82
C PHE A 90 5.73 -11.65 3.30
N GLY A 91 6.61 -11.04 2.51
CA GLY A 91 7.08 -9.67 2.73
C GLY A 91 5.97 -8.64 2.51
N ASN A 92 6.27 -7.37 2.75
CA ASN A 92 5.31 -6.26 2.63
C ASN A 92 4.96 -5.87 1.19
N GLY A 93 5.64 -6.42 0.17
CA GLY A 93 5.54 -5.97 -1.22
C GLY A 93 4.15 -6.09 -1.86
N SER A 94 3.24 -6.94 -1.34
CA SER A 94 1.85 -6.95 -1.77
C SER A 94 1.03 -5.82 -1.11
N ALA A 95 1.31 -5.52 0.16
CA ALA A 95 0.61 -4.50 0.94
C ALA A 95 1.01 -3.08 0.50
N MET A 96 2.29 -2.83 0.21
CA MET A 96 2.79 -1.52 -0.19
C MET A 96 2.13 -0.99 -1.48
N ARG A 97 1.82 -1.88 -2.42
CA ARG A 97 1.30 -1.53 -3.76
C ARG A 97 -0.23 -1.57 -3.91
N VAL A 98 -0.96 -2.02 -2.88
CA VAL A 98 -2.41 -2.33 -2.99
C VAL A 98 -3.32 -1.11 -2.99
N SER A 99 -2.81 0.06 -2.63
CA SER A 99 -3.59 1.30 -2.48
C SER A 99 -4.58 1.60 -3.63
N PRO A 100 -4.26 1.40 -4.93
CA PRO A 100 -5.19 1.67 -6.03
C PRO A 100 -6.48 0.85 -5.96
N VAL A 101 -6.42 -0.39 -5.49
CA VAL A 101 -7.60 -1.26 -5.34
C VAL A 101 -8.65 -0.59 -4.47
N ALA A 102 -8.25 -0.09 -3.31
CA ALA A 102 -9.16 0.55 -2.36
C ALA A 102 -9.71 1.90 -2.85
N TRP A 103 -9.13 2.51 -3.88
CA TRP A 103 -9.60 3.76 -4.48
C TRP A 103 -10.49 3.55 -5.69
N LEU A 104 -10.32 2.46 -6.44
CA LEU A 104 -10.96 2.23 -7.73
C LEU A 104 -12.18 1.30 -7.63
N PHE A 105 -12.32 0.54 -6.54
CA PHE A 105 -13.49 -0.30 -6.27
C PHE A 105 -14.30 0.23 -5.09
N ASP A 106 -15.62 0.14 -5.18
CA ASP A 106 -16.55 0.71 -4.20
C ASP A 106 -17.11 -0.30 -3.21
N ASP A 107 -17.22 -1.55 -3.60
CA ASP A 107 -17.69 -2.65 -2.75
C ASP A 107 -16.51 -3.29 -2.00
N LEU A 108 -16.67 -3.52 -0.68
CA LEU A 108 -15.60 -4.09 0.15
C LEU A 108 -15.24 -5.51 -0.27
N SER A 109 -16.22 -6.33 -0.65
CA SER A 109 -15.94 -7.71 -1.06
C SER A 109 -15.09 -7.74 -2.31
N GLN A 110 -15.39 -6.86 -3.27
CA GLN A 110 -14.59 -6.68 -4.48
C GLN A 110 -13.19 -6.14 -4.17
N VAL A 111 -13.07 -5.17 -3.26
CA VAL A 111 -11.75 -4.66 -2.81
C VAL A 111 -10.89 -5.77 -2.24
N LEU A 112 -11.45 -6.65 -1.40
CA LEU A 112 -10.71 -7.75 -0.80
C LEU A 112 -10.32 -8.84 -1.81
N GLU A 113 -11.19 -9.13 -2.77
CA GLU A 113 -10.92 -10.06 -3.87
C GLU A 113 -9.82 -9.53 -4.77
N GLU A 114 -9.91 -8.27 -5.19
CA GLU A 114 -8.90 -7.64 -6.05
C GLU A 114 -7.55 -7.45 -5.31
N ALA A 115 -7.57 -7.13 -4.01
CA ALA A 115 -6.34 -7.08 -3.20
C ALA A 115 -5.61 -8.43 -3.20
N GLU A 116 -6.32 -9.54 -3.07
CA GLU A 116 -5.76 -10.88 -3.23
C GLU A 116 -5.16 -11.08 -4.62
N LYS A 117 -5.89 -10.77 -5.70
CA LYS A 117 -5.40 -10.90 -7.08
C LYS A 117 -4.11 -10.11 -7.33
N THR A 118 -3.96 -8.91 -6.72
CA THR A 118 -2.71 -8.13 -6.82
C THR A 118 -1.52 -8.79 -6.12
N ALA A 119 -1.77 -9.59 -5.08
CA ALA A 119 -0.74 -10.29 -4.34
C ALA A 119 -0.25 -11.56 -5.05
N LEU A 120 -1.16 -12.32 -5.67
CA LEU A 120 -0.91 -13.65 -6.25
C LEU A 120 0.33 -13.75 -7.14
N PRO A 121 0.70 -12.79 -8.01
CA PRO A 121 1.86 -12.91 -8.87
C PRO A 121 3.20 -13.14 -8.15
N THR A 122 3.29 -12.72 -6.87
CA THR A 122 4.56 -12.76 -6.12
C THR A 122 4.38 -13.17 -4.65
N HIS A 123 3.27 -12.80 -4.03
CA HIS A 123 2.99 -12.92 -2.60
C HIS A 123 1.79 -13.85 -2.36
N ASN A 124 1.83 -15.04 -2.99
CA ASN A 124 0.78 -16.05 -2.86
C ASN A 124 0.82 -16.85 -1.54
N HIS A 125 1.70 -16.47 -0.59
CA HIS A 125 1.65 -16.96 0.79
C HIS A 125 0.43 -16.37 1.52
N PRO A 126 -0.27 -17.13 2.40
CA PRO A 126 -1.44 -16.62 3.13
C PRO A 126 -1.19 -15.29 3.86
N GLU A 127 -0.04 -15.12 4.51
CA GLU A 127 0.32 -13.87 5.19
C GLU A 127 0.58 -12.70 4.21
N GLY A 128 1.12 -12.96 3.02
CA GLY A 128 1.27 -11.95 1.97
C GLY A 128 -0.07 -11.47 1.44
N ILE A 129 -1.02 -12.37 1.22
CA ILE A 129 -2.39 -12.07 0.82
C ILE A 129 -3.12 -11.30 1.93
N LYS A 130 -2.99 -11.78 3.18
CA LYS A 130 -3.61 -11.17 4.36
C LYS A 130 -3.16 -9.72 4.55
N GLY A 131 -1.87 -9.44 4.41
CA GLY A 131 -1.31 -8.08 4.50
C GLY A 131 -1.90 -7.14 3.44
N ALA A 132 -1.99 -7.58 2.18
CA ALA A 132 -2.62 -6.80 1.11
C ALA A 132 -4.10 -6.49 1.42
N LYS A 133 -4.88 -7.50 1.85
CA LYS A 133 -6.29 -7.32 2.23
C LYS A 133 -6.47 -6.36 3.41
N ALA A 134 -5.64 -6.48 4.44
CA ALA A 134 -5.71 -5.60 5.62
C ALA A 134 -5.48 -4.13 5.26
N VAL A 135 -4.45 -3.84 4.45
CA VAL A 135 -4.15 -2.47 4.00
C VAL A 135 -5.24 -1.94 3.07
N ALA A 136 -5.72 -2.75 2.11
CA ALA A 136 -6.79 -2.34 1.22
C ALA A 136 -8.09 -2.04 2.00
N HIS A 137 -8.46 -2.87 2.97
CA HIS A 137 -9.63 -2.67 3.83
C HIS A 137 -9.52 -1.35 4.62
N ALA A 138 -8.38 -1.11 5.25
CA ALA A 138 -8.16 0.12 6.01
C ALA A 138 -8.29 1.37 5.12
N ILE A 139 -7.65 1.40 3.95
CA ILE A 139 -7.73 2.52 3.00
C ILE A 139 -9.18 2.72 2.53
N TRP A 140 -9.89 1.65 2.16
CA TRP A 140 -11.28 1.69 1.73
C TRP A 140 -12.20 2.26 2.83
N HIS A 141 -12.03 1.80 4.08
CA HIS A 141 -12.81 2.27 5.23
C HIS A 141 -12.63 3.77 5.45
N PHE A 142 -11.38 4.26 5.48
CA PHE A 142 -11.10 5.69 5.67
C PHE A 142 -11.57 6.54 4.50
N ARG A 143 -11.45 6.06 3.28
CA ARG A 143 -12.02 6.72 2.10
C ARG A 143 -13.54 6.88 2.23
N LYS A 144 -14.26 5.81 2.56
CA LYS A 144 -15.72 5.83 2.68
C LYS A 144 -16.20 6.70 3.84
N SER A 145 -15.54 6.67 5.00
CA SER A 145 -15.92 7.51 6.13
C SER A 145 -15.74 9.00 5.85
N ARG A 146 -14.65 9.41 5.20
CA ARG A 146 -14.45 10.82 4.81
C ARG A 146 -15.50 11.32 3.84
N PHE A 147 -15.80 10.61 2.77
CA PHE A 147 -16.80 11.02 1.80
C PHE A 147 -18.23 11.02 2.36
N SER A 148 -18.53 10.20 3.37
CA SER A 148 -19.82 10.24 4.07
C SER A 148 -19.96 11.44 5.02
N GLU A 149 -18.86 11.97 5.52
CA GLU A 149 -18.84 13.16 6.40
C GLU A 149 -18.86 14.47 5.61
N GLU A 150 -18.26 14.55 4.43
CA GLU A 150 -18.31 15.71 3.54
C GLU A 150 -19.72 15.99 3.02
N SER A 151 -20.60 14.99 2.97
CA SER A 151 -22.02 15.16 2.65
C SER A 151 -22.87 15.67 3.81
N LYS A 152 -22.32 15.77 5.02
CA LYS A 152 -22.96 16.39 6.19
C LYS A 152 -22.19 17.66 6.51
N GLU A 153 -22.83 18.81 6.25
CA GLU A 153 -22.32 20.17 6.43
C GLU A 153 -21.24 20.34 7.51
N CYS A 154 -20.18 21.02 7.11
CA CYS A 154 -19.04 21.44 7.91
C CYS A 154 -19.48 22.28 9.12
N LYS A 155 -19.67 21.68 10.30
CA LYS A 155 -19.79 22.40 11.57
C LYS A 155 -18.93 21.72 12.62
N ASP A 156 -18.00 22.52 13.16
CA ASP A 156 -17.16 22.30 14.35
C ASP A 156 -16.60 20.87 14.54
N LYS A 157 -15.46 20.61 13.90
CA LYS A 157 -14.68 19.39 14.16
C LYS A 157 -13.77 19.61 15.35
N ASN A 158 -14.11 19.00 16.48
CA ASN A 158 -13.15 18.73 17.53
C ASN A 158 -12.15 17.70 16.94
N SER A 159 -11.01 18.16 16.42
CA SER A 159 -10.04 17.35 15.66
C SER A 159 -9.63 16.08 16.43
N LYS A 160 -9.47 16.17 17.73
CA LYS A 160 -9.04 15.09 18.61
C LYS A 160 -10.04 13.93 18.68
N GLU A 161 -11.34 14.20 18.74
CA GLU A 161 -12.37 13.16 18.78
C GLU A 161 -12.49 12.40 17.43
N SER A 162 -12.28 13.11 16.33
CA SER A 162 -12.20 12.53 14.99
C SER A 162 -10.99 11.60 14.85
N ASP A 163 -9.82 12.01 15.36
CA ASP A 163 -8.59 11.23 15.32
C ASP A 163 -8.68 9.97 16.21
N ASP A 164 -9.26 10.08 17.40
CA ASP A 164 -9.48 8.94 18.30
C ASP A 164 -10.43 7.90 17.67
N LYS A 165 -11.48 8.35 16.99
CA LYS A 165 -12.41 7.48 16.27
C LYS A 165 -11.73 6.78 15.08
N ALA A 166 -10.93 7.52 14.31
CA ALA A 166 -10.16 6.97 13.20
C ALA A 166 -9.13 5.92 13.69
N MET A 167 -8.41 6.23 14.76
CA MET A 167 -7.45 5.31 15.36
C MET A 167 -8.11 4.05 15.90
N LYS A 168 -9.28 4.16 16.52
CA LYS A 168 -10.05 3.00 16.98
C LYS A 168 -10.46 2.11 15.80
N ALA A 169 -11.02 2.70 14.74
CA ALA A 169 -11.41 1.95 13.54
C ALA A 169 -10.22 1.24 12.90
N PHE A 170 -9.06 1.89 12.83
CA PHE A 170 -7.82 1.26 12.34
C PHE A 170 -7.44 0.04 13.18
N LYS A 171 -7.44 0.16 14.51
CA LYS A 171 -7.12 -0.96 15.42
C LYS A 171 -8.11 -2.12 15.28
N ASP A 172 -9.39 -1.83 15.14
CA ASP A 172 -10.44 -2.84 14.99
C ASP A 172 -10.27 -3.59 13.64
N ILE A 173 -9.97 -2.89 12.55
CA ILE A 173 -9.66 -3.50 11.27
C ILE A 173 -8.38 -4.33 11.37
N ALA A 174 -7.29 -3.81 11.92
CA ALA A 174 -6.04 -4.54 12.06
C ALA A 174 -6.22 -5.84 12.86
N ARG A 175 -6.97 -5.79 13.98
CA ARG A 175 -7.29 -6.96 14.80
C ARG A 175 -8.17 -7.98 14.10
N SER A 176 -8.99 -7.59 13.14
CA SER A 176 -9.77 -8.55 12.34
C SER A 176 -8.91 -9.43 11.43
N TYR A 177 -7.66 -9.03 11.18
CA TYR A 177 -6.67 -9.79 10.41
C TYR A 177 -5.58 -10.41 11.29
N TYR A 178 -5.24 -9.77 12.41
CA TYR A 178 -4.14 -10.14 13.30
C TYR A 178 -4.62 -10.02 14.75
N ASP A 179 -4.96 -11.15 15.39
CA ASP A 179 -5.59 -11.20 16.72
C ASP A 179 -4.74 -10.51 17.80
N ASP A 180 -3.41 -10.60 17.71
CA ASP A 180 -2.46 -10.05 18.68
C ASP A 180 -1.95 -8.64 18.30
N PHE A 181 -2.60 -7.94 17.36
CA PHE A 181 -2.11 -6.63 16.92
C PHE A 181 -2.16 -5.59 18.04
N ASP A 182 -0.99 -5.11 18.45
CA ASP A 182 -0.80 -4.00 19.39
C ASP A 182 0.18 -2.98 18.81
N THR A 183 -0.25 -1.72 18.69
CA THR A 183 0.59 -0.63 18.18
C THR A 183 1.79 -0.31 19.09
N ARG A 184 1.79 -0.77 20.35
CA ARG A 184 2.90 -0.58 21.30
C ARG A 184 4.09 -1.49 21.02
N ASP A 185 3.87 -2.57 20.29
CA ASP A 185 4.93 -3.53 19.92
C ASP A 185 5.75 -3.04 18.72
N TYR A 186 5.32 -1.95 18.09
CA TYR A 186 5.95 -1.34 16.92
C TYR A 186 6.25 0.13 17.25
N PRO A 187 7.47 0.42 17.73
CA PRO A 187 7.91 1.79 18.08
C PRO A 187 7.96 2.73 16.87
#